data_e51fcb852a44f31ea790f94b487c9df6
#
_entry.id   e51fcb852a44f31ea790f94b487c9df6
#
_cell.length_a   1.000
_cell.length_b   1.000
_cell.length_c   1.000
_cell.angle_alpha   90.00
_cell.angle_beta   90.00
_cell.angle_gamma   90.00
#
_symmetry.space_group_name_H-M   'P 1'
#
loop_
_entity.id
_entity.type
_entity.pdbx_description
1 polymer ?
#
loop_
_entity_poly.entity_id
_entity_poly.type
_entity_poly.pdbx_seq_one_letter_code
_entity_poly.pdbx_strand_id
1 'polypeptide(L)'
;MTNSLLKAALPLSLMSILVGCGGSDGSSDTGYVQLYNGSYNSPYTRLFVDETERSGTDFADVTTRHNYSTGSYDLSFEYLDANDSYITISEQEVSIKGDKTELIVMSGNFDEPTFTELSVPISSDTDEFNLGFYNITSEDTSYDIYLATDDGVFESAELFTSTQYLSELDLQTLDEGYYTIYITEAGSTDVVYESESVYFYDEESYVAMIRPSYATEENGITLDIVTDNNYVTALKHQSALGQLRFINTVDDYSPVSFSTTRGTTVNDTDTVASDTYTDYIELSPNSYSVAMYDEEGTKLADNFLMTLEREQSAVGVFYNDVDNGLRMMSVEENLTPSSYSHTISVVNLIESYAGQTVSEVDVYFTLNGETVDDATNVIDGLDRYDQEEIDVDDEAYTVYAVYEDNGQQIVLIQQSDIDFTEEGNYILILEHDETTSSGFKMSVTRTITDSVE
;
A
#
# COMPACT_ATOMS: atom_id res chain seq x y z
N MET A 1 58.75 -35.31 -50.93
CA MET A 1 58.33 -36.58 -51.54
C MET A 1 56.80 -36.57 -51.46
N THR A 2 56.21 -36.31 -52.58
CA THR A 2 55.11 -37.00 -53.32
C THR A 2 53.77 -37.10 -52.62
N ASN A 3 52.84 -36.24 -53.08
CA ASN A 3 51.65 -36.54 -53.90
C ASN A 3 50.62 -37.45 -53.24
N SER A 4 49.35 -37.08 -53.13
CA SER A 4 48.44 -37.04 -54.29
C SER A 4 47.06 -36.44 -53.94
N LEU A 5 46.55 -35.69 -54.89
CA LEU A 5 45.20 -35.18 -55.02
C LEU A 5 44.20 -36.34 -55.27
N LEU A 6 43.03 -36.29 -54.63
CA LEU A 6 41.85 -36.92 -55.19
C LEU A 6 40.66 -35.96 -55.08
N LYS A 7 40.17 -35.55 -56.25
CA LYS A 7 38.92 -34.83 -56.47
C LYS A 7 37.75 -35.85 -56.41
N ALA A 8 36.69 -35.54 -55.65
CA ALA A 8 35.45 -36.21 -55.84
C ALA A 8 34.30 -35.16 -55.93
N ALA A 9 33.51 -35.32 -56.95
CA ALA A 9 32.47 -34.42 -57.40
C ALA A 9 31.21 -34.46 -56.52
N LEU A 10 30.61 -33.28 -56.32
CA LEU A 10 29.25 -33.12 -55.77
C LEU A 10 28.19 -33.56 -56.80
N PRO A 11 27.09 -34.16 -56.36
CA PRO A 11 25.83 -34.09 -57.07
C PRO A 11 24.95 -32.96 -56.47
N LEU A 12 24.55 -32.05 -57.34
CA LEU A 12 23.60 -30.99 -57.14
C LEU A 12 22.21 -31.64 -57.10
N SER A 13 21.61 -31.75 -55.90
CA SER A 13 20.18 -32.08 -55.74
C SER A 13 19.36 -30.84 -55.63
N LEU A 14 18.54 -30.54 -56.63
CA LEU A 14 17.49 -29.53 -56.61
C LEU A 14 16.45 -29.93 -55.55
N MET A 15 16.40 -29.20 -54.47
CA MET A 15 15.25 -29.28 -53.55
C MET A 15 14.29 -28.17 -53.92
N SER A 16 13.12 -28.59 -54.40
CA SER A 16 11.94 -27.79 -54.68
C SER A 16 11.43 -27.17 -53.37
N ILE A 17 11.43 -25.85 -53.33
CA ILE A 17 10.77 -25.10 -52.28
C ILE A 17 9.26 -25.19 -52.49
N LEU A 18 8.60 -26.01 -51.70
CA LEU A 18 7.15 -25.93 -51.50
C LEU A 18 6.91 -24.75 -50.57
N VAL A 19 6.50 -23.63 -51.15
CA VAL A 19 5.86 -22.56 -50.39
C VAL A 19 4.49 -23.05 -50.02
N GLY A 20 4.39 -23.63 -48.83
CA GLY A 20 3.12 -23.84 -48.14
C GLY A 20 2.67 -22.50 -47.56
N CYS A 21 1.73 -21.83 -48.22
CA CYS A 21 0.88 -20.83 -47.60
C CYS A 21 -0.02 -21.58 -46.60
N GLY A 22 0.48 -21.83 -45.41
CA GLY A 22 -0.36 -22.12 -44.24
C GLY A 22 -0.73 -20.78 -43.64
N GLY A 23 -2.02 -20.44 -43.67
CA GLY A 23 -2.55 -19.35 -42.83
C GLY A 23 -2.26 -19.73 -41.39
N SER A 24 -1.36 -19.01 -40.74
CA SER A 24 -1.25 -19.00 -39.30
C SER A 24 -2.42 -18.14 -38.80
N ASP A 25 -3.35 -18.75 -38.14
CA ASP A 25 -4.11 -18.05 -37.10
C ASP A 25 -3.04 -17.53 -36.14
N GLY A 26 -2.78 -16.21 -36.17
CA GLY A 26 -1.59 -15.64 -35.57
C GLY A 26 -1.76 -15.46 -34.06
N SER A 27 -1.75 -16.58 -33.33
CA SER A 27 -1.48 -16.48 -31.87
C SER A 27 0.01 -16.25 -31.69
N SER A 28 0.36 -15.27 -30.88
CA SER A 28 1.74 -15.03 -30.47
C SER A 28 2.29 -16.25 -29.72
N ASP A 29 3.57 -16.57 -29.94
CA ASP A 29 4.26 -17.59 -29.13
C ASP A 29 4.68 -17.05 -27.77
N THR A 30 4.20 -15.84 -27.38
CA THR A 30 4.56 -15.13 -26.16
C THR A 30 3.33 -14.81 -25.33
N GLY A 31 3.38 -15.16 -24.04
CA GLY A 31 2.43 -14.75 -23.02
C GLY A 31 3.16 -14.15 -21.82
N TYR A 32 2.43 -13.81 -20.79
CA TYR A 32 2.96 -13.09 -19.63
C TYR A 32 2.52 -13.73 -18.33
N VAL A 33 3.30 -13.49 -17.27
CA VAL A 33 2.96 -13.84 -15.88
C VAL A 33 3.08 -12.61 -15.02
N GLN A 34 2.17 -12.44 -14.08
CA GLN A 34 2.12 -11.36 -13.12
C GLN A 34 1.47 -11.86 -11.81
N LEU A 35 1.91 -11.38 -10.65
CA LEU A 35 1.27 -11.61 -9.35
C LEU A 35 0.56 -10.34 -8.92
N TYR A 36 -0.71 -10.44 -8.52
CA TYR A 36 -1.40 -9.42 -7.71
C TYR A 36 -1.47 -9.91 -6.26
N ASN A 37 -1.01 -9.06 -5.33
CA ASN A 37 -1.05 -9.35 -3.90
C ASN A 37 -2.28 -8.69 -3.26
N GLY A 38 -3.37 -9.42 -3.15
CA GLY A 38 -4.59 -9.03 -2.45
C GLY A 38 -4.73 -9.67 -1.06
N SER A 39 -3.68 -10.31 -0.56
CA SER A 39 -3.66 -10.91 0.78
C SER A 39 -3.27 -9.85 1.80
N TYR A 40 -4.21 -9.43 2.64
CA TYR A 40 -3.91 -8.49 3.71
C TYR A 40 -2.92 -9.09 4.72
N ASN A 41 -2.25 -8.26 5.48
CA ASN A 41 -1.17 -8.60 6.41
C ASN A 41 0.01 -9.39 5.80
N SER A 42 0.17 -9.38 4.48
CA SER A 42 1.30 -10.05 3.82
C SER A 42 2.57 -9.19 3.87
N PRO A 43 3.75 -9.81 4.04
CA PRO A 43 5.01 -9.15 3.76
C PRO A 43 5.19 -8.93 2.26
N TYR A 44 6.22 -8.17 1.86
CA TYR A 44 6.63 -8.05 0.47
C TYR A 44 6.82 -9.44 -0.16
N THR A 45 5.91 -9.80 -1.07
CA THR A 45 5.85 -11.13 -1.66
C THR A 45 6.54 -11.16 -3.01
N ARG A 46 7.48 -12.11 -3.19
CA ARG A 46 8.31 -12.27 -4.37
C ARG A 46 7.78 -13.39 -5.26
N LEU A 47 7.82 -13.14 -6.58
CA LEU A 47 7.49 -14.13 -7.62
C LEU A 47 8.78 -14.72 -8.19
N PHE A 48 8.90 -16.03 -8.14
CA PHE A 48 9.91 -16.82 -8.84
C PHE A 48 9.30 -17.60 -9.99
N VAL A 49 10.03 -17.72 -11.08
CA VAL A 49 9.66 -18.53 -12.24
C VAL A 49 10.86 -19.40 -12.58
N ASP A 50 10.68 -20.74 -12.57
CA ASP A 50 11.76 -21.72 -12.74
C ASP A 50 12.97 -21.40 -11.84
N GLU A 51 12.73 -21.31 -10.53
CA GLU A 51 13.73 -21.01 -9.50
C GLU A 51 14.45 -19.65 -9.65
N THR A 52 13.98 -18.77 -10.53
CA THR A 52 14.58 -17.46 -10.74
C THR A 52 13.64 -16.36 -10.24
N GLU A 53 14.12 -15.56 -9.26
CA GLU A 53 13.39 -14.36 -8.82
C GLU A 53 13.15 -13.41 -9.99
N ARG A 54 11.93 -12.90 -10.11
CA ARG A 54 11.52 -11.96 -11.15
C ARG A 54 11.23 -10.58 -10.62
N SER A 55 10.32 -10.49 -9.68
CA SER A 55 9.94 -9.25 -8.99
C SER A 55 9.12 -9.61 -7.76
N GLY A 56 8.87 -8.64 -6.91
CA GLY A 56 7.94 -8.77 -5.79
C GLY A 56 6.96 -7.62 -5.76
N THR A 57 6.02 -7.68 -4.82
CA THR A 57 4.97 -6.68 -4.67
C THR A 57 4.45 -6.66 -3.24
N ASP A 58 4.02 -5.48 -2.79
CA ASP A 58 3.32 -5.26 -1.54
C ASP A 58 1.83 -5.53 -1.67
N PHE A 59 1.11 -5.44 -0.56
CA PHE A 59 -0.34 -5.58 -0.54
C PHE A 59 -1.02 -4.55 -1.46
N ALA A 60 -2.07 -4.97 -2.14
CA ALA A 60 -2.86 -4.19 -3.09
C ALA A 60 -2.09 -3.67 -4.32
N ASP A 61 -1.00 -4.33 -4.68
CA ASP A 61 -0.20 -3.98 -5.86
C ASP A 61 0.15 -5.22 -6.69
N VAL A 62 0.83 -5.03 -7.82
CA VAL A 62 1.19 -6.09 -8.77
C VAL A 62 2.70 -6.12 -9.03
N THR A 63 3.22 -7.32 -9.31
CA THR A 63 4.58 -7.47 -9.81
C THR A 63 4.72 -6.89 -11.21
N THR A 64 5.97 -6.62 -11.62
CA THR A 64 6.27 -6.37 -13.03
C THR A 64 5.81 -7.55 -13.89
N ARG A 65 5.16 -7.26 -15.02
CA ARG A 65 4.73 -8.24 -16.01
C ARG A 65 5.92 -8.78 -16.79
N HIS A 66 6.17 -10.08 -16.70
CA HIS A 66 7.28 -10.74 -17.38
C HIS A 66 6.79 -11.62 -18.54
N ASN A 67 7.47 -11.54 -19.68
CA ASN A 67 7.12 -12.29 -20.88
C ASN A 67 7.87 -13.63 -20.97
N TYR A 68 7.16 -14.65 -21.45
CA TYR A 68 7.66 -16.00 -21.66
C TYR A 68 7.15 -16.59 -22.98
N SER A 69 7.87 -17.57 -23.51
CA SER A 69 7.29 -18.43 -24.56
C SER A 69 6.14 -19.25 -24.00
N THR A 70 5.19 -19.62 -24.87
CA THR A 70 4.10 -20.53 -24.47
C THR A 70 4.66 -21.85 -23.92
N GLY A 71 4.13 -22.33 -22.80
CA GLY A 71 4.61 -23.55 -22.14
C GLY A 71 4.20 -23.62 -20.67
N SER A 72 4.62 -24.70 -20.00
CA SER A 72 4.45 -24.86 -18.55
C SER A 72 5.69 -24.36 -17.82
N TYR A 73 5.48 -23.66 -16.71
CA TYR A 73 6.50 -23.07 -15.85
C TYR A 73 6.16 -23.33 -14.40
N ASP A 74 7.18 -23.59 -13.60
CA ASP A 74 7.03 -23.72 -12.15
C ASP A 74 7.10 -22.32 -11.50
N LEU A 75 6.08 -21.94 -10.75
CA LEU A 75 6.04 -20.71 -9.97
C LEU A 75 6.26 -21.03 -8.49
N SER A 76 7.07 -20.21 -7.80
CA SER A 76 7.05 -20.12 -6.35
C SER A 76 6.83 -18.69 -5.88
N PHE A 77 6.14 -18.56 -4.75
CA PHE A 77 5.86 -17.31 -4.07
C PHE A 77 6.58 -17.35 -2.74
N GLU A 78 7.41 -16.35 -2.48
CA GLU A 78 8.32 -16.35 -1.34
C GLU A 78 8.38 -14.97 -0.69
N TYR A 79 8.75 -14.93 0.60
CA TYR A 79 9.09 -13.70 1.30
C TYR A 79 10.41 -13.90 2.05
N LEU A 80 11.04 -12.83 2.52
CA LEU A 80 12.20 -12.90 3.39
C LEU A 80 11.72 -12.84 4.85
N ASP A 81 12.26 -13.73 5.67
CA ASP A 81 12.12 -13.63 7.12
C ASP A 81 13.11 -12.62 7.72
N ALA A 82 13.00 -12.33 9.02
CA ALA A 82 13.89 -11.42 9.75
C ALA A 82 15.41 -11.80 9.70
N ASN A 83 15.75 -12.97 9.16
CA ASN A 83 17.14 -13.45 8.96
C ASN A 83 17.56 -13.41 7.48
N ASP A 84 16.85 -12.69 6.63
CA ASP A 84 17.06 -12.66 5.17
C ASP A 84 16.97 -14.04 4.48
N SER A 85 16.19 -14.96 5.07
CA SER A 85 16.00 -16.29 4.49
C SER A 85 14.69 -16.34 3.69
N TYR A 86 14.75 -16.87 2.49
CA TYR A 86 13.55 -17.08 1.69
C TYR A 86 12.65 -18.14 2.32
N ILE A 87 11.40 -17.77 2.55
CA ILE A 87 10.33 -18.65 3.03
C ILE A 87 9.33 -18.82 1.90
N THR A 88 9.12 -20.06 1.46
CA THR A 88 8.15 -20.39 0.43
C THR A 88 6.73 -20.38 1.00
N ILE A 89 5.85 -19.58 0.42
CA ILE A 89 4.42 -19.50 0.75
C ILE A 89 3.66 -20.59 0.00
N SER A 90 3.91 -20.68 -1.31
CA SER A 90 3.24 -21.64 -2.21
C SER A 90 4.08 -21.92 -3.45
N GLU A 91 3.83 -23.09 -4.04
CA GLU A 91 4.38 -23.49 -5.34
C GLU A 91 3.25 -24.01 -6.23
N GLN A 92 3.27 -23.64 -7.52
CA GLN A 92 2.32 -24.14 -8.50
C GLN A 92 2.89 -24.15 -9.93
N GLU A 93 2.38 -25.05 -10.78
CA GLU A 93 2.65 -25.02 -12.22
C GLU A 93 1.63 -24.14 -12.93
N VAL A 94 2.08 -23.22 -13.80
CA VAL A 94 1.23 -22.40 -14.66
C VAL A 94 1.47 -22.70 -16.12
N SER A 95 0.38 -22.71 -16.93
CA SER A 95 0.46 -22.86 -18.37
C SER A 95 0.33 -21.52 -19.08
N ILE A 96 1.46 -20.93 -19.46
CA ILE A 96 1.50 -19.64 -20.17
C ILE A 96 1.00 -19.82 -21.60
N LYS A 97 -0.02 -19.05 -21.95
CA LYS A 97 -0.67 -19.03 -23.27
C LYS A 97 -0.27 -17.79 -24.04
N GLY A 98 -0.21 -17.89 -25.37
CA GLY A 98 0.08 -16.75 -26.24
C GLY A 98 -1.02 -15.70 -26.19
N ASP A 99 -0.63 -14.42 -26.29
CA ASP A 99 -1.51 -13.25 -26.26
C ASP A 99 -2.35 -13.15 -24.97
N LYS A 100 -1.82 -13.66 -23.84
CA LYS A 100 -2.46 -13.61 -22.54
C LYS A 100 -1.49 -13.23 -21.43
N THR A 101 -2.03 -12.64 -20.38
CA THR A 101 -1.40 -12.53 -19.07
C THR A 101 -2.05 -13.55 -18.15
N GLU A 102 -1.26 -14.48 -17.63
CA GLU A 102 -1.68 -15.34 -16.54
C GLU A 102 -1.44 -14.54 -15.23
N LEU A 103 -2.51 -13.90 -14.74
CA LEU A 103 -2.51 -13.11 -13.53
C LEU A 103 -2.79 -14.03 -12.35
N ILE A 104 -1.80 -14.20 -11.49
CA ILE A 104 -1.94 -14.96 -10.26
C ILE A 104 -2.44 -13.99 -9.19
N VAL A 105 -3.55 -14.31 -8.54
CA VAL A 105 -4.14 -13.53 -7.46
C VAL A 105 -3.89 -14.25 -6.16
N MET A 106 -3.12 -13.66 -5.26
CA MET A 106 -3.00 -14.06 -3.86
C MET A 106 -4.06 -13.28 -3.06
N SER A 107 -4.87 -13.96 -2.25
CA SER A 107 -5.98 -13.35 -1.52
C SER A 107 -6.24 -14.02 -0.17
N GLY A 108 -7.01 -13.35 0.68
CA GLY A 108 -7.35 -13.80 2.04
C GLY A 108 -6.28 -13.43 3.07
N ASN A 109 -6.33 -14.07 4.24
CA ASN A 109 -5.33 -13.89 5.28
C ASN A 109 -4.01 -14.55 4.88
N PHE A 110 -2.89 -13.88 5.10
CA PHE A 110 -1.56 -14.36 4.70
C PHE A 110 -1.13 -15.65 5.43
N ASP A 111 -1.66 -15.96 6.59
CA ASP A 111 -1.38 -17.21 7.28
C ASP A 111 -1.84 -18.45 6.49
N GLU A 112 -2.91 -18.32 5.69
CA GLU A 112 -3.44 -19.37 4.80
C GLU A 112 -3.94 -18.73 3.48
N PRO A 113 -3.05 -18.14 2.66
CA PRO A 113 -3.47 -17.41 1.46
C PRO A 113 -3.97 -18.35 0.37
N THR A 114 -4.94 -17.87 -0.39
CA THR A 114 -5.45 -18.57 -1.56
C THR A 114 -4.84 -17.99 -2.83
N PHE A 115 -4.34 -18.88 -3.72
CA PHE A 115 -3.81 -18.49 -5.02
C PHE A 115 -4.77 -18.91 -6.11
N THR A 116 -5.16 -17.97 -6.98
CA THR A 116 -6.05 -18.22 -8.13
C THR A 116 -5.39 -17.71 -9.40
N GLU A 117 -5.47 -18.49 -10.48
CA GLU A 117 -4.97 -18.11 -11.81
C GLU A 117 -6.11 -17.51 -12.63
N LEU A 118 -5.93 -16.30 -13.15
CA LEU A 118 -6.81 -15.62 -14.07
C LEU A 118 -6.10 -15.44 -15.41
N SER A 119 -6.68 -15.98 -16.48
CA SER A 119 -6.11 -15.91 -17.82
C SER A 119 -6.72 -14.74 -18.58
N VAL A 120 -6.03 -13.59 -18.57
CA VAL A 120 -6.48 -12.30 -19.09
C VAL A 120 -5.96 -12.13 -20.53
N PRO A 121 -6.81 -11.97 -21.55
CA PRO A 121 -6.36 -11.72 -22.93
C PRO A 121 -5.72 -10.31 -23.01
N ILE A 122 -4.71 -10.17 -23.87
CA ILE A 122 -4.19 -8.87 -24.25
C ILE A 122 -5.14 -8.30 -25.29
N SER A 123 -5.72 -7.14 -25.03
CA SER A 123 -6.57 -6.47 -26.01
C SER A 123 -5.71 -5.83 -27.11
N SER A 124 -6.25 -5.82 -28.32
CA SER A 124 -5.70 -5.12 -29.49
C SER A 124 -6.78 -4.49 -30.34
N ASP A 125 -8.00 -4.42 -29.79
CA ASP A 125 -9.15 -3.88 -30.49
C ASP A 125 -9.18 -2.35 -30.31
N THR A 126 -9.16 -1.63 -31.41
CA THR A 126 -9.24 -0.16 -31.42
C THR A 126 -10.66 0.31 -31.06
N ASP A 127 -10.73 1.37 -30.27
CA ASP A 127 -11.96 1.96 -29.74
C ASP A 127 -12.69 1.07 -28.69
N GLU A 128 -12.12 -0.06 -28.28
CA GLU A 128 -12.72 -1.01 -27.31
C GLU A 128 -11.68 -1.48 -26.28
N PHE A 129 -12.16 -1.84 -25.07
CA PHE A 129 -11.38 -2.47 -24.01
C PHE A 129 -12.11 -3.65 -23.39
N ASN A 130 -11.39 -4.51 -22.68
CA ASN A 130 -11.99 -5.58 -21.89
C ASN A 130 -12.04 -5.20 -20.40
N LEU A 131 -13.14 -5.50 -19.73
CA LEU A 131 -13.32 -5.29 -18.29
C LEU A 131 -13.92 -6.54 -17.65
N GLY A 132 -13.38 -6.94 -16.52
CA GLY A 132 -13.94 -7.98 -15.66
C GLY A 132 -13.78 -7.61 -14.19
N PHE A 133 -14.65 -8.17 -13.35
CA PHE A 133 -14.61 -7.97 -11.90
C PHE A 133 -14.31 -9.28 -11.20
N TYR A 134 -13.40 -9.23 -10.22
CA TYR A 134 -13.01 -10.39 -9.44
C TYR A 134 -13.12 -10.09 -7.96
N ASN A 135 -13.97 -10.84 -7.25
CA ASN A 135 -14.26 -10.61 -5.84
C ASN A 135 -13.33 -11.42 -4.94
N ILE A 136 -12.53 -10.71 -4.13
CA ILE A 136 -11.61 -11.27 -3.13
C ILE A 136 -11.95 -10.82 -1.69
N THR A 137 -13.17 -10.35 -1.43
CA THR A 137 -13.55 -9.82 -0.11
C THR A 137 -13.71 -10.92 0.94
N SER A 138 -14.73 -11.76 0.86
CA SER A 138 -14.94 -12.90 1.77
C SER A 138 -15.90 -13.95 1.17
N GLU A 139 -15.88 -15.18 1.71
CA GLU A 139 -16.66 -16.32 1.19
C GLU A 139 -18.18 -16.09 1.15
N ASP A 140 -18.70 -15.27 2.04
CA ASP A 140 -20.15 -15.01 2.14
C ASP A 140 -20.61 -13.84 1.25
N THR A 141 -19.71 -13.21 0.48
CA THR A 141 -20.03 -12.02 -0.31
C THR A 141 -20.39 -12.35 -1.76
N SER A 142 -21.40 -11.67 -2.25
CA SER A 142 -21.80 -11.67 -3.65
C SER A 142 -22.29 -10.29 -4.04
N TYR A 143 -21.83 -9.81 -5.18
CA TYR A 143 -22.11 -8.45 -5.65
C TYR A 143 -22.71 -8.42 -7.04
N ASP A 144 -23.63 -7.46 -7.25
CA ASP A 144 -24.09 -7.03 -8.56
C ASP A 144 -23.37 -5.72 -8.92
N ILE A 145 -22.74 -5.71 -10.09
CA ILE A 145 -21.95 -4.58 -10.59
C ILE A 145 -22.72 -3.91 -11.72
N TYR A 146 -22.88 -2.59 -11.61
CA TYR A 146 -23.54 -1.76 -12.59
C TYR A 146 -22.57 -0.71 -13.14
N LEU A 147 -22.69 -0.39 -14.43
CA LEU A 147 -21.93 0.64 -15.10
C LEU A 147 -22.86 1.72 -15.61
N ALA A 148 -22.50 2.97 -15.36
CA ALA A 148 -23.08 4.12 -16.01
C ALA A 148 -22.03 4.82 -16.88
N THR A 149 -22.39 5.20 -18.10
CA THR A 149 -21.53 5.98 -18.98
C THR A 149 -21.53 7.45 -18.59
N ASP A 150 -20.42 8.14 -18.82
CA ASP A 150 -20.22 9.53 -18.43
C ASP A 150 -20.47 9.75 -16.91
N ASP A 151 -21.04 10.87 -16.50
CA ASP A 151 -21.41 11.17 -15.11
C ASP A 151 -22.83 10.65 -14.77
N GLY A 152 -23.17 9.44 -15.26
CA GLY A 152 -24.50 8.84 -15.06
C GLY A 152 -24.71 8.41 -13.61
N VAL A 153 -25.95 8.55 -13.11
CA VAL A 153 -26.35 8.13 -11.76
C VAL A 153 -26.81 6.67 -11.76
N PHE A 154 -26.88 6.04 -10.57
CA PHE A 154 -27.24 4.63 -10.41
C PHE A 154 -28.55 4.25 -11.13
N GLU A 155 -29.58 5.13 -11.12
CA GLU A 155 -30.86 4.87 -11.80
C GLU A 155 -30.73 4.72 -13.32
N SER A 156 -29.62 5.20 -13.91
CA SER A 156 -29.32 5.04 -15.34
C SER A 156 -28.27 3.97 -15.61
N ALA A 157 -27.67 3.38 -14.56
CA ALA A 157 -26.65 2.37 -14.72
C ALA A 157 -27.26 1.03 -15.17
N GLU A 158 -26.54 0.31 -15.99
CA GLU A 158 -26.95 -1.01 -16.47
C GLU A 158 -26.19 -2.10 -15.70
N LEU A 159 -26.88 -3.21 -15.39
CA LEU A 159 -26.25 -4.38 -14.78
C LEU A 159 -25.19 -4.93 -15.75
N PHE A 160 -23.94 -4.86 -15.33
CA PHE A 160 -22.81 -5.36 -16.11
C PHE A 160 -22.56 -6.85 -15.85
N THR A 161 -22.37 -7.22 -14.58
CA THR A 161 -22.13 -8.62 -14.16
C THR A 161 -22.51 -8.81 -12.70
N SER A 162 -22.58 -10.09 -12.29
CA SER A 162 -22.65 -10.48 -10.86
C SER A 162 -21.47 -11.38 -10.55
N THR A 163 -20.81 -11.15 -9.41
CA THR A 163 -19.65 -11.92 -8.97
C THR A 163 -19.82 -12.44 -7.56
N GLN A 164 -19.28 -13.63 -7.29
CA GLN A 164 -19.17 -14.24 -5.97
C GLN A 164 -17.70 -14.29 -5.58
N TYR A 165 -17.42 -14.54 -4.31
CA TYR A 165 -16.06 -14.73 -3.82
C TYR A 165 -15.30 -15.78 -4.64
N LEU A 166 -14.14 -15.41 -5.19
CA LEU A 166 -13.24 -16.23 -6.01
C LEU A 166 -13.94 -16.97 -7.17
N SER A 167 -15.03 -16.41 -7.70
CA SER A 167 -15.74 -16.98 -8.85
C SER A 167 -14.94 -16.77 -10.15
N GLU A 168 -15.36 -17.45 -11.21
CA GLU A 168 -14.76 -17.31 -12.54
C GLU A 168 -14.82 -15.85 -13.03
N LEU A 169 -13.71 -15.35 -13.58
CA LEU A 169 -13.62 -14.02 -14.16
C LEU A 169 -14.39 -13.98 -15.50
N ASP A 170 -15.40 -13.11 -15.58
CA ASP A 170 -16.17 -12.82 -16.79
C ASP A 170 -15.70 -11.49 -17.39
N LEU A 171 -14.93 -11.56 -18.49
CA LEU A 171 -14.45 -10.37 -19.20
C LEU A 171 -15.43 -10.02 -20.33
N GLN A 172 -15.86 -8.78 -20.36
CA GLN A 172 -16.74 -8.23 -21.39
C GLN A 172 -16.05 -7.08 -22.12
N THR A 173 -16.30 -6.96 -23.42
CA THR A 173 -15.77 -5.89 -24.25
C THR A 173 -16.72 -4.70 -24.22
N LEU A 174 -16.16 -3.51 -24.03
CA LEU A 174 -16.86 -2.23 -23.95
C LEU A 174 -16.18 -1.19 -24.84
N ASP A 175 -16.93 -0.16 -25.25
CA ASP A 175 -16.37 1.02 -25.93
C ASP A 175 -15.51 1.84 -24.98
N GLU A 176 -14.38 2.39 -25.45
CA GLU A 176 -13.56 3.30 -24.63
C GLU A 176 -14.38 4.50 -24.11
N GLY A 177 -14.09 5.00 -22.92
CA GLY A 177 -14.82 6.15 -22.38
C GLY A 177 -14.82 6.27 -20.88
N TYR A 178 -15.62 7.20 -20.39
CA TYR A 178 -15.83 7.43 -18.97
C TYR A 178 -16.95 6.55 -18.43
N TYR A 179 -16.67 5.88 -17.30
CA TYR A 179 -17.63 5.03 -16.61
C TYR A 179 -17.62 5.33 -15.10
N THR A 180 -18.81 5.30 -14.51
CA THR A 180 -19.01 5.25 -13.07
C THR A 180 -19.44 3.83 -12.70
N ILE A 181 -18.76 3.25 -11.72
CA ILE A 181 -18.99 1.87 -11.27
C ILE A 181 -19.80 1.92 -9.98
N TYR A 182 -20.91 1.19 -9.97
CA TYR A 182 -21.75 0.99 -8.78
C TYR A 182 -21.74 -0.48 -8.40
N ILE A 183 -21.63 -0.76 -7.10
CA ILE A 183 -21.73 -2.11 -6.55
C ILE A 183 -22.86 -2.15 -5.54
N THR A 184 -23.69 -3.20 -5.62
CA THR A 184 -24.70 -3.53 -4.61
C THR A 184 -24.44 -4.95 -4.12
N GLU A 185 -24.95 -5.32 -2.94
CA GLU A 185 -25.09 -6.73 -2.61
C GLU A 185 -25.99 -7.42 -3.64
N ALA A 186 -25.71 -8.68 -3.95
CA ALA A 186 -26.43 -9.41 -4.99
C ALA A 186 -27.95 -9.46 -4.72
N GLY A 187 -28.72 -8.98 -5.69
CA GLY A 187 -30.18 -8.87 -5.61
C GLY A 187 -30.71 -7.69 -4.80
N SER A 188 -29.83 -6.81 -4.29
CA SER A 188 -30.20 -5.55 -3.65
C SER A 188 -30.19 -4.40 -4.67
N THR A 189 -30.81 -3.29 -4.29
CA THR A 189 -30.71 -1.99 -4.98
C THR A 189 -30.00 -0.93 -4.11
N ASP A 190 -29.55 -1.32 -2.94
CA ASP A 190 -28.83 -0.44 -2.04
C ASP A 190 -27.35 -0.44 -2.48
N VAL A 191 -26.87 0.73 -2.93
CA VAL A 191 -25.50 0.91 -3.39
C VAL A 191 -24.55 0.91 -2.20
N VAL A 192 -23.62 -0.06 -2.17
CA VAL A 192 -22.59 -0.18 -1.14
C VAL A 192 -21.26 0.42 -1.58
N TYR A 193 -21.09 0.67 -2.88
CA TYR A 193 -19.93 1.32 -3.43
C TYR A 193 -20.27 2.10 -4.70
N GLU A 194 -19.68 3.27 -4.85
CA GLU A 194 -19.77 4.12 -6.03
C GLU A 194 -18.39 4.73 -6.31
N SER A 195 -17.85 4.52 -7.52
CA SER A 195 -16.57 5.11 -7.91
C SER A 195 -16.72 6.57 -8.32
N GLU A 196 -15.61 7.32 -8.37
CA GLU A 196 -15.54 8.47 -9.26
C GLU A 196 -15.66 8.01 -10.72
N SER A 197 -15.98 8.94 -11.63
CA SER A 197 -15.97 8.66 -13.05
C SER A 197 -14.53 8.41 -13.52
N VAL A 198 -14.28 7.23 -14.07
CA VAL A 198 -12.95 6.77 -14.52
C VAL A 198 -12.95 6.57 -16.03
N TYR A 199 -11.86 6.97 -16.70
CA TYR A 199 -11.68 6.75 -18.13
C TYR A 199 -10.95 5.44 -18.37
N PHE A 200 -11.55 4.53 -19.15
CA PHE A 200 -10.94 3.32 -19.64
C PHE A 200 -10.49 3.51 -21.08
N TYR A 201 -9.22 3.23 -21.33
CA TYR A 201 -8.59 3.38 -22.65
C TYR A 201 -8.80 2.13 -23.49
N ASP A 202 -8.83 2.29 -24.80
CA ASP A 202 -8.86 1.20 -25.77
C ASP A 202 -7.56 0.37 -25.76
N GLU A 203 -7.57 -0.74 -26.45
CA GLU A 203 -6.43 -1.68 -26.56
C GLU A 203 -5.94 -2.26 -25.20
N GLU A 204 -6.73 -2.14 -24.13
CA GLU A 204 -6.37 -2.56 -22.76
C GLU A 204 -7.34 -3.65 -22.25
N SER A 205 -6.85 -4.47 -21.32
CA SER A 205 -7.68 -5.38 -20.54
C SER A 205 -7.54 -5.07 -19.06
N TYR A 206 -8.67 -4.81 -18.43
CA TYR A 206 -8.76 -4.42 -17.02
C TYR A 206 -9.39 -5.53 -16.20
N VAL A 207 -8.78 -5.83 -15.04
CA VAL A 207 -9.38 -6.66 -14.00
C VAL A 207 -9.58 -5.78 -12.77
N ALA A 208 -10.84 -5.53 -12.40
CA ALA A 208 -11.20 -4.81 -11.19
C ALA A 208 -11.30 -5.80 -10.02
N MET A 209 -10.31 -5.79 -9.12
CA MET A 209 -10.31 -6.58 -7.89
C MET A 209 -11.20 -5.89 -6.86
N ILE A 210 -12.25 -6.57 -6.41
CA ILE A 210 -13.10 -6.09 -5.31
C ILE A 210 -12.48 -6.62 -4.02
N ARG A 211 -11.83 -5.75 -3.25
CA ARG A 211 -11.22 -6.12 -1.98
C ARG A 211 -11.81 -5.34 -0.80
N PRO A 212 -11.60 -5.79 0.44
CA PRO A 212 -11.93 -4.99 1.61
C PRO A 212 -11.16 -3.67 1.61
N SER A 213 -11.79 -2.59 2.07
CA SER A 213 -11.10 -1.37 2.46
C SER A 213 -10.64 -1.52 3.91
N TYR A 214 -9.38 -1.20 4.20
CA TYR A 214 -8.81 -1.18 5.56
C TYR A 214 -8.68 0.27 6.07
N ALA A 215 -9.61 1.11 5.64
CA ALA A 215 -9.66 2.51 6.04
C ALA A 215 -10.71 2.73 7.16
N THR A 216 -11.47 3.81 7.04
CA THR A 216 -12.34 4.33 8.11
C THR A 216 -13.72 3.67 8.17
N GLU A 217 -14.15 2.98 7.14
CA GLU A 217 -15.50 2.39 7.07
C GLU A 217 -15.48 0.89 7.37
N GLU A 218 -16.28 0.48 8.33
CA GLU A 218 -16.53 -0.94 8.59
C GLU A 218 -17.16 -1.60 7.35
N ASN A 219 -16.55 -2.69 6.86
CA ASN A 219 -16.97 -3.40 5.63
C ASN A 219 -16.93 -2.58 4.33
N GLY A 220 -16.10 -1.55 4.28
CA GLY A 220 -15.87 -0.79 3.06
C GLY A 220 -15.25 -1.64 1.94
N ILE A 221 -15.43 -1.19 0.70
CA ILE A 221 -14.89 -1.82 -0.51
C ILE A 221 -13.96 -0.84 -1.20
N THR A 222 -12.82 -1.33 -1.66
CA THR A 222 -11.95 -0.65 -2.61
C THR A 222 -11.88 -1.47 -3.89
N LEU A 223 -11.86 -0.82 -5.06
CA LEU A 223 -11.59 -1.47 -6.33
C LEU A 223 -10.16 -1.21 -6.75
N ASP A 224 -9.37 -2.26 -6.89
CA ASP A 224 -8.04 -2.16 -7.49
C ASP A 224 -8.12 -2.52 -8.97
N ILE A 225 -7.91 -1.53 -9.83
CA ILE A 225 -7.90 -1.71 -11.27
C ILE A 225 -6.51 -2.17 -11.69
N VAL A 226 -6.41 -3.45 -12.00
CA VAL A 226 -5.21 -4.10 -12.54
C VAL A 226 -5.27 -4.01 -14.06
N THR A 227 -4.24 -3.44 -14.65
CA THR A 227 -4.07 -3.36 -16.11
C THR A 227 -2.98 -4.31 -16.56
N ASP A 228 -2.74 -4.38 -17.84
CA ASP A 228 -1.57 -5.07 -18.39
C ASP A 228 -0.25 -4.27 -18.21
N ASN A 229 -0.30 -3.15 -17.49
CA ASN A 229 0.84 -2.37 -17.01
C ASN A 229 1.37 -2.91 -15.68
N ASN A 230 2.36 -2.25 -15.10
CA ASN A 230 3.06 -2.68 -13.88
C ASN A 230 2.60 -1.88 -12.66
N TYR A 231 1.35 -1.46 -12.61
CA TYR A 231 0.78 -0.71 -11.48
C TYR A 231 -0.71 -0.98 -11.32
N VAL A 232 -1.20 -0.75 -10.13
CA VAL A 232 -2.61 -0.81 -9.74
C VAL A 232 -3.13 0.61 -9.54
N THR A 233 -4.36 0.86 -9.96
CA THR A 233 -5.07 2.10 -9.60
C THR A 233 -6.18 1.75 -8.62
N ALA A 234 -6.03 2.15 -7.36
CA ALA A 234 -7.06 1.98 -6.35
C ALA A 234 -8.16 3.04 -6.54
N LEU A 235 -9.38 2.60 -6.80
CA LEU A 235 -10.57 3.43 -6.83
C LEU A 235 -11.27 3.33 -5.48
N LYS A 236 -11.25 4.43 -4.72
CA LYS A 236 -11.92 4.54 -3.43
C LYS A 236 -13.38 4.92 -3.61
N HIS A 237 -14.23 4.56 -2.65
CA HIS A 237 -15.63 4.99 -2.66
C HIS A 237 -15.71 6.52 -2.68
N GLN A 238 -16.49 7.09 -3.61
CA GLN A 238 -16.50 8.55 -3.81
C GLN A 238 -17.01 9.34 -2.60
N SER A 239 -17.82 8.74 -1.74
CA SER A 239 -18.34 9.35 -0.51
C SER A 239 -17.57 8.94 0.74
N ALA A 240 -16.49 8.16 0.61
CA ALA A 240 -15.69 7.73 1.75
C ALA A 240 -15.18 8.93 2.55
N LEU A 241 -15.26 8.81 3.88
CA LEU A 241 -14.70 9.79 4.80
C LEU A 241 -13.21 9.52 5.00
N GLY A 242 -12.50 10.53 5.45
CA GLY A 242 -11.22 10.34 6.10
C GLY A 242 -11.42 10.53 7.61
N GLN A 243 -10.44 10.12 8.40
CA GLN A 243 -10.45 10.33 9.86
C GLN A 243 -9.18 11.03 10.32
N LEU A 244 -9.30 11.75 11.40
CA LEU A 244 -8.16 12.38 12.03
C LEU A 244 -8.29 12.39 13.55
N ARG A 245 -7.16 12.31 14.23
CA ARG A 245 -7.02 12.53 15.67
C ARG A 245 -5.86 13.47 15.94
N PHE A 246 -5.74 13.90 17.19
CA PHE A 246 -4.70 14.83 17.59
C PHE A 246 -3.92 14.32 18.79
N ILE A 247 -2.65 14.68 18.85
CA ILE A 247 -1.82 14.55 20.05
C ILE A 247 -1.16 15.88 20.37
N ASN A 248 -1.11 16.22 21.67
CA ASN A 248 -0.37 17.34 22.20
C ASN A 248 0.90 16.84 22.89
N THR A 249 2.08 17.21 22.38
CA THR A 249 3.37 16.86 22.99
C THR A 249 3.92 17.97 23.90
N VAL A 250 3.12 19.03 24.19
CA VAL A 250 3.55 20.19 24.94
C VAL A 250 2.97 20.20 26.37
N ASP A 251 3.74 19.79 27.35
CA ASP A 251 3.31 19.66 28.75
C ASP A 251 2.80 20.96 29.37
N ASP A 252 3.37 22.10 28.98
CA ASP A 252 2.99 23.44 29.50
C ASP A 252 1.54 23.82 29.16
N TYR A 253 0.93 23.14 28.14
CA TYR A 253 -0.44 23.36 27.67
C TYR A 253 -1.26 22.09 27.83
N SER A 254 -1.39 21.58 29.05
CA SER A 254 -2.15 20.34 29.32
C SER A 254 -3.13 20.59 30.48
N PRO A 255 -4.43 20.17 30.36
CA PRO A 255 -5.03 19.49 29.21
C PRO A 255 -5.53 20.48 28.12
N VAL A 256 -5.73 19.96 26.89
CA VAL A 256 -6.14 20.75 25.72
C VAL A 256 -7.24 20.06 24.91
N SER A 257 -7.99 20.85 24.13
CA SER A 257 -8.91 20.36 23.11
C SER A 257 -8.58 20.97 21.74
N PHE A 258 -9.06 20.33 20.68
CA PHE A 258 -8.82 20.75 19.30
C PHE A 258 -10.13 21.02 18.59
N SER A 259 -10.09 21.91 17.61
CA SER A 259 -11.24 22.25 16.77
C SER A 259 -10.83 22.27 15.32
N THR A 260 -11.55 21.52 14.49
CA THR A 260 -11.39 21.55 13.04
C THR A 260 -12.52 22.35 12.41
N THR A 261 -12.18 23.29 11.52
CA THR A 261 -13.14 24.21 10.93
C THR A 261 -13.05 24.20 9.40
N ARG A 262 -14.23 24.10 8.75
CA ARG A 262 -14.40 24.32 7.31
C ARG A 262 -15.65 25.17 7.05
N GLY A 263 -15.45 26.38 6.56
CA GLY A 263 -16.54 27.33 6.38
C GLY A 263 -17.26 27.66 7.67
N THR A 264 -18.50 27.19 7.86
CA THR A 264 -19.27 27.35 9.10
C THR A 264 -19.38 26.09 9.93
N THR A 265 -18.84 24.96 9.45
CA THR A 265 -18.84 23.68 10.19
C THR A 265 -17.63 23.65 11.09
N VAL A 266 -17.87 23.30 12.36
CA VAL A 266 -16.86 23.16 13.41
C VAL A 266 -17.05 21.80 14.04
N ASN A 267 -15.95 21.04 14.19
CA ASN A 267 -15.91 19.79 14.93
C ASN A 267 -14.87 19.93 16.03
N ASP A 268 -15.27 19.72 17.26
CA ASP A 268 -14.45 19.84 18.44
C ASP A 268 -14.13 18.47 19.03
N THR A 269 -12.93 18.29 19.60
CA THR A 269 -12.57 17.09 20.34
C THR A 269 -12.90 17.21 21.81
N ASP A 270 -12.92 16.12 22.53
CA ASP A 270 -12.80 16.12 23.96
C ASP A 270 -11.43 16.64 24.41
N THR A 271 -11.33 17.04 25.67
CA THR A 271 -10.10 17.55 26.27
C THR A 271 -9.18 16.39 26.63
N VAL A 272 -7.92 16.46 26.20
CA VAL A 272 -6.89 15.42 26.44
C VAL A 272 -5.67 15.97 27.15
N ALA A 273 -5.01 15.14 27.93
CA ALA A 273 -3.71 15.46 28.54
C ALA A 273 -2.59 15.46 27.51
N SER A 274 -1.40 15.99 27.87
CA SER A 274 -0.20 15.80 27.05
C SER A 274 0.09 14.31 26.84
N ASP A 275 0.71 13.99 25.72
CA ASP A 275 1.05 12.61 25.29
C ASP A 275 -0.15 11.66 25.19
N THR A 276 -1.34 12.20 25.03
CA THR A 276 -2.58 11.44 24.88
C THR A 276 -3.26 11.84 23.58
N TYR A 277 -3.70 10.83 22.82
CA TYR A 277 -4.47 11.05 21.60
C TYR A 277 -5.94 11.36 21.92
N THR A 278 -6.54 12.19 21.08
CA THR A 278 -8.00 12.33 21.04
C THR A 278 -8.62 11.08 20.37
N ASP A 279 -9.93 10.92 20.53
CA ASP A 279 -10.68 10.03 19.65
C ASP A 279 -10.62 10.52 18.19
N TYR A 280 -10.90 9.63 17.23
CA TYR A 280 -10.97 9.98 15.83
C TYR A 280 -12.20 10.85 15.54
N ILE A 281 -12.02 11.79 14.61
CA ILE A 281 -13.10 12.57 13.99
C ILE A 281 -13.17 12.16 12.52
N GLU A 282 -14.30 11.64 12.09
CA GLU A 282 -14.56 11.35 10.67
C GLU A 282 -15.00 12.61 9.95
N LEU A 283 -14.38 12.91 8.82
CA LEU A 283 -14.61 14.13 8.06
C LEU A 283 -14.62 13.84 6.55
N SER A 284 -15.42 14.60 5.81
CA SER A 284 -15.35 14.57 4.35
C SER A 284 -13.99 15.04 3.84
N PRO A 285 -13.47 14.44 2.75
CA PRO A 285 -12.20 14.84 2.15
C PRO A 285 -12.16 16.33 1.86
N ASN A 286 -11.24 17.05 2.48
CA ASN A 286 -11.05 18.49 2.30
C ASN A 286 -9.86 19.04 3.09
N SER A 287 -9.63 20.35 2.93
CA SER A 287 -8.70 21.11 3.76
C SER A 287 -9.45 21.79 4.91
N TYR A 288 -8.92 21.62 6.11
CA TYR A 288 -9.48 22.12 7.38
C TYR A 288 -8.50 23.08 8.06
N SER A 289 -9.04 24.11 8.72
CA SER A 289 -8.28 24.93 9.67
C SER A 289 -8.40 24.30 11.04
N VAL A 290 -7.27 24.06 11.68
CA VAL A 290 -7.18 23.46 13.03
C VAL A 290 -6.78 24.54 14.05
N ALA A 291 -7.39 24.48 15.22
CA ALA A 291 -7.09 25.34 16.36
C ALA A 291 -7.00 24.53 17.65
N MET A 292 -6.17 24.97 18.60
CA MET A 292 -5.95 24.37 19.91
C MET A 292 -6.45 25.31 21.01
N TYR A 293 -7.10 24.75 22.03
CA TYR A 293 -7.67 25.50 23.16
C TYR A 293 -7.26 24.89 24.50
N ASP A 294 -7.12 25.72 25.51
CA ASP A 294 -6.95 25.28 26.92
C ASP A 294 -8.28 24.77 27.51
N GLU A 295 -8.22 24.27 28.75
CA GLU A 295 -9.38 23.77 29.51
C GLU A 295 -10.46 24.85 29.73
N GLU A 296 -10.07 26.13 29.82
CA GLU A 296 -10.98 27.25 29.96
C GLU A 296 -11.61 27.69 28.62
N GLY A 297 -11.23 27.09 27.51
CA GLY A 297 -11.68 27.40 26.16
C GLY A 297 -10.97 28.64 25.59
N THR A 298 -9.81 29.02 26.12
CA THR A 298 -8.97 30.05 25.53
C THR A 298 -8.18 29.50 24.38
N LYS A 299 -8.23 30.14 23.21
CA LYS A 299 -7.47 29.75 22.05
C LYS A 299 -5.98 29.93 22.29
N LEU A 300 -5.21 28.85 22.20
CA LEU A 300 -3.76 28.82 22.33
C LEU A 300 -3.05 29.02 20.98
N ALA A 301 -3.56 28.36 19.95
CA ALA A 301 -3.03 28.45 18.58
C ALA A 301 -4.15 28.20 17.55
N ASP A 302 -3.98 28.72 16.32
CA ASP A 302 -4.97 28.54 15.25
C ASP A 302 -4.35 28.64 13.84
N ASN A 303 -5.21 28.42 12.85
CA ASN A 303 -4.90 28.52 11.42
C ASN A 303 -3.88 27.48 10.92
N PHE A 304 -3.74 26.36 11.58
CA PHE A 304 -3.00 25.24 11.02
C PHE A 304 -3.83 24.58 9.92
N LEU A 305 -3.20 24.35 8.79
CA LEU A 305 -3.86 23.69 7.65
C LEU A 305 -3.65 22.17 7.75
N MET A 306 -4.74 21.43 7.69
CA MET A 306 -4.72 19.98 7.56
C MET A 306 -5.59 19.58 6.39
N THR A 307 -5.03 18.84 5.44
CA THR A 307 -5.76 18.27 4.31
C THR A 307 -6.01 16.80 4.58
N LEU A 308 -7.24 16.37 4.41
CA LEU A 308 -7.67 14.99 4.60
C LEU A 308 -8.23 14.48 3.28
N GLU A 309 -7.75 13.33 2.85
CA GLU A 309 -8.21 12.62 1.67
C GLU A 309 -9.25 11.55 2.03
N ARG A 310 -9.86 10.92 1.00
CA ARG A 310 -10.75 9.78 1.21
C ARG A 310 -9.99 8.61 1.78
N GLU A 311 -10.61 7.90 2.72
CA GLU A 311 -10.03 6.72 3.37
C GLU A 311 -8.64 6.98 3.99
N GLN A 312 -8.27 8.23 4.21
CA GLN A 312 -7.04 8.59 4.88
C GLN A 312 -7.25 8.67 6.39
N SER A 313 -6.34 8.08 7.15
CA SER A 313 -6.19 8.34 8.58
C SER A 313 -4.99 9.24 8.81
N ALA A 314 -5.14 10.23 9.69
CA ALA A 314 -4.05 11.16 9.98
C ALA A 314 -4.04 11.61 11.45
N VAL A 315 -2.83 11.95 11.92
CA VAL A 315 -2.60 12.55 13.24
C VAL A 315 -2.11 13.97 13.09
N GLY A 316 -2.77 14.92 13.76
CA GLY A 316 -2.22 16.24 13.99
C GLY A 316 -1.33 16.24 15.22
N VAL A 317 -0.01 16.30 15.05
CA VAL A 317 0.95 16.35 16.13
C VAL A 317 1.23 17.81 16.49
N PHE A 318 0.83 18.25 17.68
CA PHE A 318 1.09 19.60 18.18
C PHE A 318 2.35 19.61 19.03
N TYR A 319 3.25 20.51 18.69
CA TYR A 319 4.54 20.66 19.35
C TYR A 319 4.91 22.14 19.53
N ASN A 320 5.92 22.43 20.36
CA ASN A 320 6.45 23.76 20.53
C ASN A 320 7.75 23.88 19.73
N ASP A 321 7.78 24.75 18.74
CA ASP A 321 8.97 25.13 18.00
C ASP A 321 9.65 26.30 18.74
N VAL A 322 10.89 26.12 19.16
CA VAL A 322 11.66 27.09 19.95
C VAL A 322 11.73 28.50 19.32
N ASP A 323 11.70 28.54 17.97
CA ASP A 323 11.82 29.80 17.21
C ASP A 323 10.45 30.42 16.88
N ASN A 324 9.41 29.60 16.77
CA ASN A 324 8.12 29.98 16.17
C ASN A 324 6.91 29.73 17.10
N GLY A 325 7.09 29.16 18.29
CA GLY A 325 6.03 28.81 19.23
C GLY A 325 5.22 27.58 18.77
N LEU A 326 3.97 27.44 19.22
CA LEU A 326 3.12 26.30 18.91
C LEU A 326 2.98 26.05 17.41
N ARG A 327 3.18 24.83 17.00
CA ARG A 327 3.09 24.33 15.63
C ARG A 327 2.29 23.02 15.60
N MET A 328 1.90 22.65 14.41
CA MET A 328 1.28 21.36 14.11
C MET A 328 1.91 20.77 12.85
N MET A 329 2.20 19.50 12.88
CA MET A 329 2.49 18.70 11.69
C MET A 329 1.40 17.64 11.50
N SER A 330 1.22 17.20 10.26
CA SER A 330 0.31 16.12 9.92
C SER A 330 1.12 14.86 9.66
N VAL A 331 0.81 13.79 10.36
CA VAL A 331 1.39 12.45 10.16
C VAL A 331 0.30 11.56 9.59
N GLU A 332 0.57 10.88 8.48
CA GLU A 332 -0.34 9.88 7.94
C GLU A 332 -0.26 8.59 8.75
N GLU A 333 -1.40 7.96 9.01
CA GLU A 333 -1.47 6.67 9.66
C GLU A 333 -1.76 5.59 8.62
N ASN A 334 -0.85 4.67 8.47
CA ASN A 334 -1.09 3.47 7.68
C ASN A 334 -1.96 2.49 8.49
N LEU A 335 -3.21 2.29 8.06
CA LEU A 335 -4.19 1.41 8.70
C LEU A 335 -4.22 0.01 8.09
N THR A 336 -3.41 -0.26 7.08
CA THR A 336 -3.34 -1.61 6.48
C THR A 336 -2.88 -2.61 7.54
N PRO A 337 -3.60 -3.71 7.75
CA PRO A 337 -3.14 -4.77 8.65
C PRO A 337 -1.75 -5.26 8.22
N SER A 338 -0.85 -5.40 9.17
CA SER A 338 0.51 -5.86 8.91
C SER A 338 1.00 -6.71 10.08
N SER A 339 1.43 -7.94 9.81
CA SER A 339 1.83 -8.93 10.83
C SER A 339 3.26 -9.43 10.67
N TYR A 340 3.92 -9.15 9.56
CA TYR A 340 5.26 -9.65 9.24
C TYR A 340 6.28 -8.54 8.99
N SER A 341 5.80 -7.36 8.64
CA SER A 341 6.59 -6.17 8.44
C SER A 341 5.74 -4.96 8.80
N HIS A 342 6.25 -4.05 9.59
CA HIS A 342 5.52 -2.92 10.14
C HIS A 342 6.12 -1.62 9.65
N THR A 343 5.29 -0.76 9.07
CA THR A 343 5.71 0.61 8.74
C THR A 343 5.68 1.46 10.01
N ILE A 344 6.80 2.10 10.32
CA ILE A 344 6.95 2.99 11.46
C ILE A 344 7.17 4.42 10.96
N SER A 345 6.21 5.31 11.22
CA SER A 345 6.37 6.74 10.99
C SER A 345 7.11 7.37 12.16
N VAL A 346 8.36 7.78 11.96
CA VAL A 346 9.21 8.39 12.99
C VAL A 346 9.14 9.90 12.88
N VAL A 347 8.79 10.57 13.99
CA VAL A 347 8.67 12.03 14.11
C VAL A 347 9.79 12.55 15.01
N ASN A 348 10.58 13.52 14.53
CA ASN A 348 11.66 14.14 15.31
C ASN A 348 11.26 15.52 15.84
N LEU A 349 11.00 15.63 17.14
CA LEU A 349 10.73 16.90 17.85
C LEU A 349 11.90 17.31 18.76
N ILE A 350 13.09 16.72 18.60
CA ILE A 350 14.28 17.05 19.38
C ILE A 350 14.86 18.38 18.90
N GLU A 351 14.90 19.40 19.77
CA GLU A 351 15.32 20.75 19.42
C GLU A 351 16.78 21.04 19.70
N SER A 352 17.27 20.54 20.84
CA SER A 352 18.59 20.92 21.32
C SER A 352 19.21 19.86 22.22
N TYR A 353 20.54 19.84 22.27
CA TYR A 353 21.32 19.08 23.22
C TYR A 353 22.45 19.95 23.79
N ALA A 354 22.59 19.98 25.13
CA ALA A 354 23.62 20.74 25.82
C ALA A 354 23.70 22.26 25.43
N GLY A 355 22.56 22.84 25.04
CA GLY A 355 22.45 24.23 24.60
C GLY A 355 22.87 24.51 23.17
N GLN A 356 23.06 23.45 22.36
CA GLN A 356 23.26 23.53 20.91
C GLN A 356 22.00 23.04 20.20
N THR A 357 21.71 23.62 19.05
CA THR A 357 20.60 23.15 18.18
C THR A 357 20.94 21.80 17.60
N VAL A 358 20.02 20.84 17.71
CA VAL A 358 20.03 19.57 16.99
C VAL A 358 19.29 19.80 15.68
N SER A 359 19.99 19.68 14.53
CA SER A 359 19.38 19.87 13.21
C SER A 359 18.73 18.59 12.73
N GLU A 360 19.34 17.46 12.99
CA GLU A 360 18.94 16.14 12.55
C GLU A 360 19.38 15.08 13.56
N VAL A 361 18.76 13.92 13.51
CA VAL A 361 19.16 12.71 14.26
C VAL A 361 19.14 11.51 13.36
N ASP A 362 20.05 10.54 13.61
CA ASP A 362 19.95 9.22 13.02
C ASP A 362 19.14 8.32 13.95
N VAL A 363 18.25 7.51 13.37
CA VAL A 363 17.42 6.58 14.16
C VAL A 363 17.76 5.15 13.73
N TYR A 364 18.24 4.36 14.68
CA TYR A 364 18.67 2.98 14.45
C TYR A 364 17.72 2.02 15.14
N PHE A 365 17.29 1.01 14.43
CA PHE A 365 16.54 -0.13 14.96
C PHE A 365 17.46 -1.34 14.96
N THR A 366 17.87 -1.80 16.15
CA THR A 366 18.80 -2.93 16.30
C THR A 366 18.09 -4.12 16.91
N LEU A 367 18.34 -5.30 16.38
CA LEU A 367 17.88 -6.55 16.98
C LEU A 367 18.64 -6.87 18.26
N ASN A 368 18.12 -7.78 19.06
CA ASN A 368 18.71 -8.14 20.35
C ASN A 368 20.12 -8.74 20.18
N GLY A 369 21.11 -8.02 20.68
CA GLY A 369 22.54 -8.40 20.62
C GLY A 369 23.33 -7.74 19.49
N GLU A 370 22.71 -6.97 18.65
CA GLU A 370 23.35 -6.11 17.66
C GLU A 370 23.85 -4.78 18.26
N THR A 371 24.76 -4.15 17.56
CA THR A 371 25.23 -2.80 17.86
C THR A 371 24.68 -1.82 16.81
N VAL A 372 24.77 -0.53 17.08
CA VAL A 372 24.40 0.52 16.10
C VAL A 372 25.12 0.36 14.77
N ASP A 373 26.38 -0.14 14.80
CA ASP A 373 27.18 -0.38 13.58
C ASP A 373 26.67 -1.59 12.75
N ASP A 374 25.87 -2.47 13.36
CA ASP A 374 25.33 -3.66 12.70
C ASP A 374 23.89 -3.42 12.18
N ALA A 375 23.25 -2.30 12.56
CA ALA A 375 21.87 -1.99 12.21
C ALA A 375 21.67 -1.94 10.69
N THR A 376 20.68 -2.66 10.19
CA THR A 376 20.23 -2.60 8.78
C THR A 376 19.07 -1.65 8.59
N ASN A 377 18.23 -1.47 9.63
CA ASN A 377 17.09 -0.60 9.63
C ASN A 377 17.50 0.75 10.25
N VAL A 378 17.74 1.76 9.40
CA VAL A 378 18.27 3.07 9.81
C VAL A 378 17.57 4.17 9.05
N ILE A 379 17.12 5.19 9.76
CA ILE A 379 16.78 6.51 9.20
C ILE A 379 18.02 7.40 9.40
N ASP A 380 18.66 7.83 8.32
CA ASP A 380 19.88 8.61 8.32
C ASP A 380 19.56 10.10 8.12
N GLY A 381 19.80 10.92 9.14
CA GLY A 381 19.63 12.36 9.08
C GLY A 381 18.18 12.85 9.10
N LEU A 382 17.33 12.30 9.96
CA LEU A 382 15.96 12.80 10.16
C LEU A 382 15.97 14.24 10.68
N ASP A 383 15.57 15.19 9.85
CA ASP A 383 15.54 16.61 10.17
C ASP A 383 14.64 16.91 11.39
N ARG A 384 14.99 17.98 12.11
CA ARG A 384 14.16 18.48 13.21
C ARG A 384 12.80 18.98 12.70
N TYR A 385 11.71 18.55 13.35
CA TYR A 385 10.31 18.84 12.98
C TYR A 385 9.90 18.23 11.64
N ASP A 386 10.50 17.09 11.30
CA ASP A 386 10.14 16.29 10.13
C ASP A 386 9.78 14.88 10.54
N GLN A 387 9.29 14.11 9.58
CA GLN A 387 8.95 12.71 9.73
C GLN A 387 9.52 11.89 8.58
N GLU A 388 9.85 10.65 8.85
CA GLU A 388 10.27 9.67 7.85
C GLU A 388 9.71 8.30 8.21
N GLU A 389 9.46 7.46 7.21
CA GLU A 389 8.95 6.12 7.38
C GLU A 389 10.04 5.08 7.16
N ILE A 390 9.96 4.01 7.93
CA ILE A 390 10.82 2.85 7.80
C ILE A 390 10.02 1.58 8.03
N ASP A 391 10.31 0.54 7.24
CA ASP A 391 9.74 -0.78 7.47
C ASP A 391 10.69 -1.61 8.34
N VAL A 392 10.14 -2.26 9.34
CA VAL A 392 10.87 -3.20 10.22
C VAL A 392 10.12 -4.52 10.31
N ASP A 393 10.86 -5.60 10.54
CA ASP A 393 10.28 -6.92 10.71
C ASP A 393 9.54 -7.06 12.05
N ASP A 394 8.66 -8.08 12.14
CA ASP A 394 7.91 -8.52 13.32
C ASP A 394 8.85 -9.04 14.42
N GLU A 395 9.56 -8.14 15.11
CA GLU A 395 10.55 -8.45 16.12
C GLU A 395 10.56 -7.38 17.23
N ALA A 396 11.30 -7.68 18.30
CA ALA A 396 11.58 -6.71 19.35
C ALA A 396 12.92 -6.02 19.11
N TYR A 397 12.92 -4.68 19.15
CA TYR A 397 14.09 -3.86 18.84
C TYR A 397 14.57 -3.07 20.06
N THR A 398 15.87 -2.72 20.02
CA THR A 398 16.38 -1.55 20.74
C THR A 398 16.48 -0.41 19.73
N VAL A 399 15.78 0.70 20.02
CA VAL A 399 15.79 1.89 19.17
C VAL A 399 16.69 2.94 19.79
N TYR A 400 17.56 3.51 18.96
CA TYR A 400 18.45 4.61 19.32
C TYR A 400 18.11 5.83 18.48
N ALA A 401 18.10 7.03 19.14
CA ALA A 401 18.21 8.29 18.44
C ALA A 401 19.59 8.89 18.74
N VAL A 402 20.36 9.11 17.70
CA VAL A 402 21.76 9.53 17.76
C VAL A 402 21.94 10.88 17.11
N TYR A 403 22.61 11.78 17.79
CA TYR A 403 23.02 13.09 17.27
C TYR A 403 24.52 13.09 16.98
N GLU A 404 24.93 13.60 15.81
CA GLU A 404 26.34 13.77 15.48
C GLU A 404 26.83 15.20 15.78
N ASP A 405 27.73 15.35 16.74
CA ASP A 405 28.41 16.61 17.04
C ASP A 405 29.90 16.53 16.69
N ASN A 406 30.31 17.25 15.66
CA ASN A 406 31.70 17.33 15.20
C ASN A 406 32.37 15.96 14.95
N GLY A 407 31.65 14.99 14.41
CA GLY A 407 32.10 13.62 14.15
C GLY A 407 32.08 12.72 15.38
N GLN A 408 31.41 13.15 16.45
CA GLN A 408 31.17 12.35 17.64
C GLN A 408 29.68 11.98 17.71
N GLN A 409 29.38 10.71 17.73
CA GLN A 409 28.04 10.19 17.94
C GLN A 409 27.64 10.31 19.42
N ILE A 410 26.48 10.88 19.66
CA ILE A 410 25.89 11.11 21.00
C ILE A 410 24.53 10.44 21.01
N VAL A 411 24.34 9.44 21.85
CA VAL A 411 23.05 8.78 22.03
C VAL A 411 22.16 9.68 22.91
N LEU A 412 21.10 10.22 22.30
CA LEU A 412 20.10 11.02 23.01
C LEU A 412 19.04 10.14 23.66
N ILE A 413 18.57 9.14 22.91
CA ILE A 413 17.58 8.16 23.36
C ILE A 413 18.14 6.76 23.08
N GLN A 414 17.94 5.87 24.04
CA GLN A 414 18.09 4.42 23.90
C GLN A 414 16.94 3.76 24.64
N GLN A 415 16.08 3.04 23.93
CA GLN A 415 14.99 2.28 24.52
C GLN A 415 15.03 0.86 24.00
N SER A 416 15.18 -0.10 24.93
CA SER A 416 15.23 -1.53 24.60
C SER A 416 13.88 -2.20 24.77
N ASP A 417 13.75 -3.37 24.18
CA ASP A 417 12.56 -4.22 24.23
C ASP A 417 11.29 -3.51 23.73
N ILE A 418 11.42 -2.69 22.68
CA ILE A 418 10.26 -2.17 21.95
C ILE A 418 9.74 -3.30 21.09
N ASP A 419 8.51 -3.69 21.38
CA ASP A 419 7.85 -4.82 20.75
C ASP A 419 7.00 -4.36 19.58
N PHE A 420 7.35 -4.77 18.36
CA PHE A 420 6.58 -4.54 17.13
C PHE A 420 5.92 -5.83 16.62
N THR A 421 5.68 -6.82 17.49
CA THR A 421 5.07 -8.11 17.11
C THR A 421 3.54 -8.09 17.11
N GLU A 422 2.89 -7.00 17.47
CA GLU A 422 1.45 -6.87 17.37
C GLU A 422 1.04 -6.35 15.99
N GLU A 423 0.04 -6.98 15.38
CA GLU A 423 -0.50 -6.58 14.07
C GLU A 423 -0.80 -5.08 14.00
N GLY A 424 -0.35 -4.42 12.92
CA GLY A 424 -0.54 -3.02 12.64
C GLY A 424 0.76 -2.26 12.37
N ASN A 425 0.64 -0.97 12.16
CA ASN A 425 1.76 -0.06 11.94
C ASN A 425 1.92 0.87 13.14
N TYR A 426 2.97 1.69 13.18
CA TYR A 426 3.29 2.45 14.39
C TYR A 426 3.71 3.89 14.07
N ILE A 427 3.44 4.79 15.03
CA ILE A 427 4.01 6.13 15.07
C ILE A 427 4.97 6.20 16.26
N LEU A 428 6.18 6.68 16.01
CA LEU A 428 7.24 6.86 17.00
C LEU A 428 7.59 8.36 17.08
N ILE A 429 7.42 8.96 18.24
CA ILE A 429 7.71 10.38 18.45
C ILE A 429 8.94 10.52 19.37
N LEU A 430 9.96 11.23 18.88
CA LEU A 430 11.18 11.56 19.62
C LEU A 430 11.05 13.00 20.13
N GLU A 431 11.15 13.23 21.44
CA GLU A 431 10.94 14.53 22.03
C GLU A 431 11.74 14.79 23.31
N HIS A 432 11.74 16.04 23.75
CA HIS A 432 12.30 16.44 25.04
C HIS A 432 11.40 15.98 26.18
N ASP A 433 12.02 15.51 27.27
CA ASP A 433 11.36 15.24 28.55
C ASP A 433 12.33 15.47 29.71
N GLU A 434 12.16 16.57 30.43
CA GLU A 434 13.00 16.95 31.59
C GLU A 434 12.89 15.93 32.76
N THR A 435 11.89 15.06 32.77
CA THR A 435 11.68 14.06 33.81
C THR A 435 12.57 12.82 33.62
N THR A 436 13.10 12.58 32.42
CA THR A 436 14.01 11.50 32.12
C THR A 436 15.46 11.84 32.43
N SER A 437 16.30 10.86 32.67
CA SER A 437 17.73 11.06 32.98
C SER A 437 18.54 11.57 31.79
N SER A 438 18.11 11.29 30.55
CA SER A 438 18.74 11.78 29.32
C SER A 438 18.24 13.15 28.91
N GLY A 439 17.09 13.59 29.40
CA GLY A 439 16.38 14.80 28.96
C GLY A 439 15.51 14.56 27.73
N PHE A 440 15.36 13.30 27.29
CA PHE A 440 14.61 12.93 26.10
C PHE A 440 13.78 11.69 26.34
N LYS A 441 12.67 11.56 25.63
CA LYS A 441 11.84 10.35 25.60
C LYS A 441 11.46 9.98 24.17
N MET A 442 11.00 8.76 24.02
CA MET A 442 10.39 8.23 22.82
C MET A 442 9.04 7.63 23.21
N SER A 443 8.00 8.03 22.51
CA SER A 443 6.68 7.42 22.61
C SER A 443 6.39 6.59 21.37
N VAL A 444 5.78 5.41 21.57
CA VAL A 444 5.41 4.49 20.50
C VAL A 444 3.90 4.26 20.57
N THR A 445 3.20 4.46 19.46
CA THR A 445 1.76 4.25 19.37
C THR A 445 1.45 3.40 18.17
N ARG A 446 0.70 2.33 18.37
CA ARG A 446 0.22 1.49 17.30
C ARG A 446 -0.96 2.17 16.59
N THR A 447 -0.96 2.17 15.25
CA THR A 447 -2.11 2.51 14.44
C THR A 447 -3.03 1.28 14.40
N ILE A 448 -4.23 1.42 14.91
CA ILE A 448 -5.18 0.31 15.00
C ILE A 448 -6.31 0.59 14.03
N THR A 449 -6.58 -0.33 13.11
CA THR A 449 -7.95 -0.55 12.67
C THR A 449 -8.62 -1.35 13.78
N ASP A 450 -9.77 -0.92 14.30
CA ASP A 450 -10.62 -1.83 15.06
C ASP A 450 -10.89 -3.02 14.13
N SER A 451 -10.22 -4.13 14.43
CA SER A 451 -10.18 -5.31 13.58
C SER A 451 -11.58 -5.77 13.24
N VAL A 452 -11.80 -5.97 11.97
CA VAL A 452 -12.87 -6.85 11.49
C VAL A 452 -12.58 -8.25 12.08
N GLU A 453 -13.21 -8.59 13.23
CA GLU A 453 -13.30 -9.97 13.72
C GLU A 453 -14.20 -10.82 12.81
#